data_48e122bc41d769eaa2936078d1570d7a
#
_entry.id   48e122bc41d769eaa2936078d1570d7a
#
_cell.length_a   1.000
_cell.length_b   1.000
_cell.length_c   1.000
_cell.angle_alpha   90.00
_cell.angle_beta   90.00
_cell.angle_gamma   90.00
#
_symmetry.space_group_name_H-M   'P 1'
#
loop_
_entity.id
_entity.type
_entity.pdbx_description
1 polymer ?
#
loop_
_entity_poly.entity_id
_entity_poly.type
_entity_poly.pdbx_seq_one_letter_code
_entity_poly.pdbx_strand_id
1 'polypeptide(L)'
;MAYYSKWNLLNLTGDDQKRVTKITEGIYRPCCGNSTAFPDCNHGMAMLGLVELMVNQGATDDEIFAAAKAANTYWFPDTMFELATYFAEIEKTPWDTVDARAVVGRDYSSAQGAQRVNQALRQAGILPELPQGGGSCGA
;
A
#
# COMPACT_ATOMS: atom_id res chain seq x y z
N MET A 1 23.98 9.61 7.13
CA MET A 1 23.17 9.55 5.88
C MET A 1 23.86 10.38 4.79
N ALA A 2 24.85 9.79 4.12
CA ALA A 2 25.71 10.54 3.17
C ALA A 2 25.02 10.87 1.83
N TYR A 3 23.87 10.23 1.53
CA TYR A 3 23.21 10.33 0.21
C TYR A 3 21.83 10.99 0.24
N TYR A 4 21.29 11.31 1.39
CA TYR A 4 19.96 11.92 1.51
C TYR A 4 19.95 13.32 0.92
N SER A 5 19.14 13.55 -0.10
CA SER A 5 19.00 14.84 -0.83
C SER A 5 20.33 15.44 -1.39
N LYS A 6 21.40 14.65 -1.49
CA LYS A 6 22.70 15.14 -1.95
C LYS A 6 22.83 15.15 -3.47
N TRP A 7 22.09 14.26 -4.14
CA TRP A 7 22.16 14.10 -5.58
C TRP A 7 20.77 14.26 -6.20
N ASN A 8 20.67 15.09 -7.20
CA ASN A 8 19.45 15.17 -8.01
C ASN A 8 19.44 13.99 -8.99
N LEU A 9 18.94 12.85 -8.54
CA LEU A 9 18.89 11.62 -9.32
C LEU A 9 17.79 11.66 -10.39
N LEU A 10 16.72 12.43 -10.15
CA LEU A 10 15.59 12.61 -11.06
C LEU A 10 15.34 14.10 -11.25
N ASN A 11 15.16 14.51 -12.50
CA ASN A 11 14.85 15.90 -12.83
C ASN A 11 13.32 16.14 -12.73
N LEU A 12 12.82 16.17 -11.51
CA LEU A 12 11.42 16.49 -11.24
C LEU A 12 11.21 18.01 -11.24
N THR A 13 10.28 18.47 -12.05
CA THR A 13 9.81 19.86 -12.02
C THR A 13 9.00 20.14 -10.75
N GLY A 14 8.70 21.41 -10.44
CA GLY A 14 7.83 21.75 -9.33
C GLY A 14 6.41 21.17 -9.47
N ASP A 15 5.92 21.02 -10.70
CA ASP A 15 4.62 20.39 -10.95
C ASP A 15 4.68 18.86 -10.81
N ASP A 16 5.78 18.23 -11.21
CA ASP A 16 6.00 16.80 -10.95
C ASP A 16 6.04 16.51 -9.44
N GLN A 17 6.70 17.35 -8.66
CA GLN A 17 6.75 17.20 -7.21
C GLN A 17 5.38 17.32 -6.56
N LYS A 18 4.55 18.27 -6.99
CA LYS A 18 3.14 18.38 -6.54
C LYS A 18 2.33 17.14 -6.92
N ARG A 19 2.53 16.62 -8.14
CA ARG A 19 1.88 15.41 -8.61
C ARG A 19 2.30 14.18 -7.79
N VAL A 20 3.60 14.02 -7.52
CA VAL A 20 4.14 12.97 -6.63
C VAL A 20 3.48 13.04 -5.26
N THR A 21 3.44 14.22 -4.65
CA THR A 21 2.80 14.42 -3.33
C THR A 21 1.34 13.98 -3.36
N LYS A 22 0.56 14.47 -4.32
CA LYS A 22 -0.86 14.14 -4.44
C LYS A 22 -1.11 12.63 -4.63
N ILE A 23 -0.32 11.96 -5.45
CA ILE A 23 -0.43 10.52 -5.68
C ILE A 23 -0.05 9.74 -4.41
N THR A 24 1.05 10.10 -3.77
CA THR A 24 1.57 9.39 -2.60
C THR A 24 0.73 9.58 -1.33
N GLU A 25 -0.06 10.65 -1.23
CA GLU A 25 -1.10 10.80 -0.20
C GLU A 25 -2.18 9.72 -0.30
N GLY A 26 -2.46 9.20 -1.49
CA GLY A 26 -3.42 8.13 -1.75
C GLY A 26 -2.87 6.70 -1.65
N ILE A 27 -1.58 6.51 -1.45
CA ILE A 27 -0.92 5.20 -1.43
C ILE A 27 -0.48 4.84 -0.02
N TYR A 28 -0.99 3.74 0.50
CA TYR A 28 -0.68 3.18 1.81
C TYR A 28 0.00 1.81 1.70
N ARG A 29 0.59 1.35 2.79
CA ARG A 29 1.26 0.05 2.96
C ARG A 29 0.78 -0.63 4.23
N PRO A 30 0.60 -1.95 4.23
CA PRO A 30 0.10 -2.68 5.42
C PRO A 30 1.00 -2.61 6.66
N CYS A 31 2.27 -2.25 6.50
CA CYS A 31 3.21 -2.19 7.62
C CYS A 31 3.05 -0.97 8.54
N CYS A 32 2.29 0.06 8.14
CA CYS A 32 2.16 1.28 8.93
C CYS A 32 0.87 2.05 8.63
N GLY A 33 0.58 3.07 9.44
CA GLY A 33 -0.62 3.89 9.32
C GLY A 33 -0.47 5.13 8.44
N ASN A 34 0.75 5.48 8.02
CA ASN A 34 1.04 6.68 7.24
C ASN A 34 0.95 6.43 5.74
N SER A 35 0.57 7.45 4.97
CA SER A 35 0.65 7.40 3.51
C SER A 35 2.10 7.44 3.03
N THR A 36 2.32 7.14 1.76
CA THR A 36 3.65 7.23 1.13
C THR A 36 4.17 8.66 1.05
N ALA A 37 3.32 9.67 1.15
CA ALA A 37 3.75 11.06 1.28
C ALA A 37 4.56 11.32 2.57
N PHE A 38 4.41 10.44 3.57
CA PHE A 38 5.23 10.41 4.78
C PHE A 38 5.95 9.05 4.88
N PRO A 39 7.09 8.87 4.19
CA PRO A 39 7.76 7.58 4.03
C PRO A 39 8.62 7.23 5.26
N ASP A 40 7.98 6.81 6.33
CA ASP A 40 8.57 6.51 7.63
C ASP A 40 9.22 5.11 7.75
N CYS A 41 9.15 4.29 6.72
CA CYS A 41 9.73 2.95 6.67
C CYS A 41 10.38 2.65 5.32
N ASN A 42 11.14 1.56 5.24
CA ASN A 42 11.82 1.15 4.00
C ASN A 42 10.83 0.94 2.82
N HIS A 43 9.67 0.34 3.06
CA HIS A 43 8.65 0.20 2.04
C HIS A 43 8.07 1.54 1.59
N GLY A 44 7.90 2.49 2.53
CA GLY A 44 7.49 3.85 2.21
C GLY A 44 8.50 4.58 1.35
N MET A 45 9.79 4.47 1.69
CA MET A 45 10.87 5.06 0.90
C MET A 45 10.96 4.45 -0.49
N ALA A 46 10.84 3.12 -0.60
CA ALA A 46 10.87 2.42 -1.88
C ALA A 46 9.64 2.78 -2.75
N MET A 47 8.46 2.86 -2.16
CA MET A 47 7.23 3.26 -2.86
C MET A 47 7.30 4.70 -3.34
N LEU A 48 7.81 5.62 -2.53
CA LEU A 48 8.04 7.01 -2.93
C LEU A 48 8.98 7.08 -4.14
N GLY A 49 10.11 6.40 -4.08
CA GLY A 49 11.06 6.35 -5.19
C GLY A 49 10.46 5.75 -6.47
N LEU A 50 9.60 4.74 -6.36
CA LEU A 50 8.87 4.18 -7.49
C LEU A 50 7.95 5.22 -8.13
N VAL A 51 7.17 5.94 -7.33
CA VAL A 51 6.26 6.99 -7.82
C VAL A 51 7.04 8.13 -8.48
N GLU A 52 8.11 8.60 -7.85
CA GLU A 52 8.99 9.64 -8.41
C GLU A 52 9.56 9.23 -9.77
N LEU A 53 10.07 7.99 -9.87
CA LEU A 53 10.60 7.45 -11.11
C LEU A 53 9.53 7.39 -12.21
N MET A 54 8.34 6.88 -11.89
CA MET A 54 7.25 6.74 -12.84
C MET A 54 6.72 8.10 -13.32
N VAL A 55 6.60 9.09 -12.41
CA VAL A 55 6.25 10.47 -12.78
C VAL A 55 7.30 11.06 -13.71
N ASN A 56 8.59 10.88 -13.40
CA ASN A 56 9.69 11.35 -14.23
C ASN A 56 9.69 10.70 -15.63
N GLN A 57 9.22 9.46 -15.74
CA GLN A 57 9.08 8.73 -17.01
C GLN A 57 7.78 9.08 -17.78
N GLY A 58 6.93 9.94 -17.24
CA GLY A 58 5.68 10.36 -17.88
C GLY A 58 4.53 9.34 -17.75
N ALA A 59 4.59 8.41 -16.80
CA ALA A 59 3.51 7.47 -16.55
C ALA A 59 2.22 8.19 -16.13
N THR A 60 1.07 7.61 -16.50
CA THR A 60 -0.24 8.08 -16.05
C THR A 60 -0.48 7.76 -14.58
N ASP A 61 -1.42 8.45 -13.94
CA ASP A 61 -1.79 8.15 -12.56
C ASP A 61 -2.31 6.70 -12.41
N ASP A 62 -3.07 6.20 -13.39
CA ASP A 62 -3.58 4.82 -13.37
C ASP A 62 -2.45 3.79 -13.40
N GLU A 63 -1.44 4.01 -14.24
CA GLU A 63 -0.25 3.14 -14.29
C GLU A 63 0.51 3.17 -12.96
N ILE A 64 0.62 4.34 -12.31
CA ILE A 64 1.31 4.48 -11.03
C ILE A 64 0.55 3.73 -9.92
N PHE A 65 -0.78 3.89 -9.84
CA PHE A 65 -1.58 3.16 -8.86
C PHE A 65 -1.58 1.65 -9.11
N ALA A 66 -1.60 1.20 -10.37
CA ALA A 66 -1.45 -0.21 -10.71
C ALA A 66 -0.08 -0.77 -10.29
N ALA A 67 1.00 -0.02 -10.50
CA ALA A 67 2.33 -0.39 -10.05
C ALA A 67 2.43 -0.44 -8.50
N ALA A 68 1.80 0.50 -7.80
CA ALA A 68 1.74 0.49 -6.34
C ALA A 68 0.98 -0.73 -5.80
N LYS A 69 -0.16 -1.11 -6.44
CA LYS A 69 -0.89 -2.35 -6.13
C LYS A 69 0.01 -3.58 -6.32
N ALA A 70 0.75 -3.65 -7.42
CA ALA A 70 1.67 -4.74 -7.70
C ALA A 70 2.82 -4.80 -6.67
N ALA A 71 3.41 -3.66 -6.32
CA ALA A 71 4.47 -3.59 -5.30
C ALA A 71 3.97 -4.06 -3.92
N ASN A 72 2.80 -3.60 -3.47
CA ASN A 72 2.20 -4.07 -2.23
C ASN A 72 1.91 -5.58 -2.28
N THR A 73 1.45 -6.11 -3.41
CA THR A 73 1.20 -7.55 -3.59
C THR A 73 2.49 -8.35 -3.46
N TYR A 74 3.60 -7.83 -3.98
CA TYR A 74 4.90 -8.47 -3.87
C TYR A 74 5.49 -8.41 -2.45
N TRP A 75 5.38 -7.26 -1.78
CA TRP A 75 5.96 -7.04 -0.45
C TRP A 75 5.14 -7.62 0.69
N PHE A 76 3.82 -7.70 0.52
CA PHE A 76 2.86 -8.14 1.56
C PHE A 76 1.89 -9.20 1.00
N PRO A 77 2.40 -10.34 0.49
CA PRO A 77 1.56 -11.31 -0.23
C PRO A 77 0.41 -11.84 0.61
N ASP A 78 0.62 -12.14 1.88
CA ASP A 78 -0.43 -12.68 2.76
C ASP A 78 -1.55 -11.66 2.98
N THR A 79 -1.20 -10.41 3.29
CA THR A 79 -2.18 -9.33 3.48
C THR A 79 -2.96 -9.05 2.20
N MET A 80 -2.30 -9.06 1.06
CA MET A 80 -2.95 -8.81 -0.22
C MET A 80 -3.81 -10.00 -0.67
N PHE A 81 -3.44 -11.23 -0.29
CA PHE A 81 -4.29 -12.41 -0.48
C PHE A 81 -5.56 -12.34 0.38
N GLU A 82 -5.44 -11.95 1.65
CA GLU A 82 -6.61 -11.70 2.51
C GLU A 82 -7.53 -10.62 1.91
N LEU A 83 -6.95 -9.53 1.41
CA LEU A 83 -7.71 -8.46 0.77
C LEU A 83 -8.43 -8.95 -0.50
N ALA A 84 -7.77 -9.74 -1.34
CA ALA A 84 -8.38 -10.34 -2.51
C ALA A 84 -9.53 -11.28 -2.13
N THR A 85 -9.36 -12.06 -1.07
CA THR A 85 -10.39 -12.93 -0.51
C THR A 85 -11.58 -12.12 0.02
N TYR A 86 -11.32 -11.01 0.71
CA TYR A 86 -12.34 -10.09 1.19
C TYR A 86 -13.21 -9.56 0.04
N PHE A 87 -12.59 -9.07 -1.03
CA PHE A 87 -13.33 -8.59 -2.20
C PHE A 87 -14.14 -9.71 -2.86
N ALA A 88 -13.55 -10.90 -3.02
CA ALA A 88 -14.24 -12.02 -3.66
C ALA A 88 -15.42 -12.54 -2.82
N GLU A 89 -15.21 -12.75 -1.51
CA GLU A 89 -16.17 -13.47 -0.66
C GLU A 89 -17.17 -12.54 0.04
N ILE A 90 -16.79 -11.33 0.38
CA ILE A 90 -17.63 -10.37 1.10
C ILE A 90 -18.23 -9.35 0.14
N GLU A 91 -17.38 -8.66 -0.65
CA GLU A 91 -17.82 -7.63 -1.58
C GLU A 91 -18.33 -8.18 -2.91
N LYS A 92 -18.15 -9.50 -3.17
CA LYS A 92 -18.54 -10.17 -4.43
C LYS A 92 -17.97 -9.51 -5.68
N THR A 93 -16.78 -8.97 -5.57
CA THR A 93 -16.07 -8.26 -6.63
C THR A 93 -14.80 -9.02 -7.01
N PRO A 94 -14.63 -9.45 -8.28
CA PRO A 94 -13.43 -10.11 -8.75
C PRO A 94 -12.20 -9.21 -8.61
N TRP A 95 -11.09 -9.76 -8.11
CA TRP A 95 -9.87 -9.03 -7.79
C TRP A 95 -9.27 -8.21 -8.95
N ASP A 96 -9.36 -8.74 -10.15
CA ASP A 96 -8.87 -8.08 -11.38
C ASP A 96 -9.70 -6.85 -11.77
N THR A 97 -10.92 -6.74 -11.27
CA THR A 97 -11.81 -5.59 -11.51
C THR A 97 -11.76 -4.54 -10.41
N VAL A 98 -11.11 -4.83 -9.27
CA VAL A 98 -11.01 -3.87 -8.16
C VAL A 98 -10.06 -2.74 -8.53
N ASP A 99 -10.54 -1.50 -8.38
CA ASP A 99 -9.74 -0.30 -8.62
C ASP A 99 -8.45 -0.32 -7.78
N ALA A 100 -7.32 -0.14 -8.45
CA ALA A 100 -6.01 -0.10 -7.79
C ALA A 100 -5.91 1.02 -6.74
N ARG A 101 -6.57 2.18 -6.97
CA ARG A 101 -6.62 3.28 -6.00
C ARG A 101 -7.32 2.87 -4.71
N ALA A 102 -8.42 2.14 -4.81
CA ALA A 102 -9.12 1.62 -3.64
C ALA A 102 -8.22 0.63 -2.89
N VAL A 103 -7.62 -0.33 -3.60
CA VAL A 103 -6.76 -1.37 -3.01
C VAL A 103 -5.60 -0.77 -2.22
N VAL A 104 -4.86 0.19 -2.80
CA VAL A 104 -3.70 0.80 -2.11
C VAL A 104 -4.09 1.93 -1.17
N GLY A 105 -5.37 2.27 -1.11
CA GLY A 105 -5.90 3.34 -0.27
C GLY A 105 -5.85 3.01 1.22
N ARG A 106 -6.13 4.03 2.02
CA ARG A 106 -6.11 3.96 3.50
C ARG A 106 -6.98 2.85 4.06
N ASP A 107 -8.17 2.66 3.47
CA ASP A 107 -9.18 1.77 4.03
C ASP A 107 -8.82 0.29 3.93
N TYR A 108 -7.92 -0.07 3.00
CA TYR A 108 -7.52 -1.46 2.77
C TYR A 108 -6.03 -1.70 3.00
N SER A 109 -5.17 -0.78 2.60
CA SER A 109 -3.72 -0.96 2.63
C SER A 109 -2.98 -0.17 3.72
N SER A 110 -3.67 0.52 4.64
CA SER A 110 -3.01 0.93 5.89
C SER A 110 -2.96 -0.24 6.87
N ALA A 111 -2.11 -0.17 7.90
CA ALA A 111 -2.07 -1.17 8.97
C ALA A 111 -3.46 -1.39 9.59
N GLN A 112 -4.21 -0.31 9.84
CA GLN A 112 -5.56 -0.37 10.37
C GLN A 112 -6.56 -0.93 9.35
N GLY A 113 -6.40 -0.58 8.07
CA GLY A 113 -7.24 -1.11 6.98
C GLY A 113 -7.06 -2.62 6.83
N ALA A 114 -5.82 -3.09 6.76
CA ALA A 114 -5.50 -4.50 6.70
C ALA A 114 -6.03 -5.28 7.91
N GLN A 115 -5.92 -4.71 9.11
CA GLN A 115 -6.46 -5.31 10.33
C GLN A 115 -8.00 -5.44 10.28
N ARG A 116 -8.70 -4.41 9.78
CA ARG A 116 -10.17 -4.48 9.61
C ARG A 116 -10.58 -5.57 8.63
N VAL A 117 -9.86 -5.70 7.51
CA VAL A 117 -10.10 -6.75 6.52
C VAL A 117 -9.92 -8.14 7.15
N ASN A 118 -8.81 -8.37 7.83
CA ASN A 118 -8.54 -9.63 8.53
C ASN A 118 -9.65 -9.96 9.56
N GLN A 119 -10.07 -8.96 10.34
CA GLN A 119 -11.15 -9.13 11.31
C GLN A 119 -12.49 -9.46 10.64
N ALA A 120 -12.83 -8.82 9.54
CA ALA A 120 -14.05 -9.11 8.79
C ALA A 120 -14.07 -10.55 8.25
N LEU A 121 -12.94 -11.03 7.71
CA LEU A 121 -12.80 -12.40 7.23
C LEU A 121 -12.93 -13.43 8.38
N ARG A 122 -12.43 -13.13 9.57
CA ARG A 122 -12.59 -13.99 10.74
C ARG A 122 -14.05 -14.03 11.21
N GLN A 123 -14.70 -12.88 11.30
CA GLN A 123 -16.12 -12.79 11.65
C GLN A 123 -17.03 -13.52 10.66
N ALA A 124 -16.66 -13.54 9.39
CA ALA A 124 -17.34 -14.31 8.35
C ALA A 124 -17.01 -15.82 8.36
N GLY A 125 -16.12 -16.27 9.24
CA GLY A 125 -15.68 -17.66 9.34
C GLY A 125 -14.79 -18.13 8.19
N ILE A 126 -14.24 -17.21 7.40
CA ILE A 126 -13.36 -17.52 6.26
C ILE A 126 -11.93 -17.77 6.76
N LEU A 127 -11.47 -16.98 7.75
CA LEU A 127 -10.22 -17.22 8.45
C LEU A 127 -10.48 -17.82 9.83
N PRO A 128 -9.59 -18.68 10.34
CA PRO A 128 -9.72 -19.23 11.69
C PRO A 128 -9.66 -18.12 12.74
N GLU A 129 -10.40 -18.26 13.83
CA GLU A 129 -10.28 -17.37 14.97
C GLU A 129 -8.86 -17.42 15.55
N LEU A 130 -8.39 -16.28 16.05
CA LEU A 130 -7.11 -16.25 16.77
C LEU A 130 -7.26 -17.07 18.07
N PRO A 131 -6.25 -17.89 18.45
CA PRO A 131 -6.26 -18.56 19.75
C PRO A 131 -6.50 -17.52 20.84
N GLN A 132 -7.51 -17.74 21.67
CA GLN A 132 -7.73 -16.94 22.87
C GLN A 132 -6.62 -17.30 23.87
N GLY A 133 -5.61 -16.49 23.95
CA GLY A 133 -4.56 -16.66 24.95
C GLY A 133 -3.19 -16.22 24.47
N GLY A 134 -2.80 -15.07 24.93
CA GLY A 134 -1.49 -14.65 25.34
C GLY A 134 -0.28 -15.08 24.51
N GLY A 135 0.18 -14.16 23.74
CA GLY A 135 1.51 -14.13 23.21
C GLY A 135 1.95 -12.70 23.08
N SER A 136 2.38 -12.11 24.18
CA SER A 136 3.25 -10.95 24.16
C SER A 136 4.44 -11.31 23.27
N CYS A 137 4.62 -10.63 22.17
CA CYS A 137 5.90 -10.62 21.47
C CYS A 137 6.90 -9.98 22.43
N GLY A 138 7.61 -10.81 23.14
CA GLY A 138 8.79 -10.42 23.88
C GLY A 138 9.91 -10.13 22.90
N ALA A 139 10.47 -8.92 23.02
CA ALA A 139 11.77 -8.38 22.61
C ALA A 139 12.45 -9.01 21.40
#